data_d699c5feac13cbfc71f23f615ee20fde
#
_entry.id   d699c5feac13cbfc71f23f615ee20fde
#
_cell.length_a   1.000
_cell.length_b   1.000
_cell.length_c   1.000
_cell.angle_alpha   90.00
_cell.angle_beta   90.00
_cell.angle_gamma   90.00
#
_symmetry.space_group_name_H-M   'P 1'
#
loop_
_entity.id
_entity.type
_entity.pdbx_description
1 polymer ?
#
loop_
_entity_poly.entity_id
_entity_poly.type
_entity_poly.pdbx_seq_one_letter_code
_entity_poly.pdbx_strand_id
1 'polypeptide(L)'
;MRLSEKKVVLSVIVLLLAGISIVGWLFLSQQPQEGFGIYLSESNELVISDKDVVSYNKNSHEIKLTARGVEKIKALKVPMTGSPFVIKINGKEIYNGSFWVSVSSLSHSGIVIDTLKIQDNTIKIEKGYPSPEFFKGTDPRNSYEIFDYFQKIGKLIH
;
A
#
# COMPACT_ATOMS: atom_id res chain seq x y z
N MET A 1 42.80 -5.13 38.61
CA MET A 1 41.55 -4.49 38.11
C MET A 1 40.43 -4.81 39.08
N ARG A 2 39.88 -3.76 39.74
CA ARG A 2 38.90 -3.96 40.84
C ARG A 2 37.56 -4.41 40.28
N LEU A 3 36.78 -5.17 41.08
CA LEU A 3 35.43 -5.68 40.72
C LEU A 3 34.50 -4.56 40.22
N SER A 4 34.65 -3.33 40.67
CA SER A 4 33.89 -2.15 40.24
C SER A 4 34.17 -1.77 38.77
N GLU A 5 35.42 -1.81 38.34
CA GLU A 5 35.82 -1.44 36.97
C GLU A 5 35.29 -2.50 35.96
N LYS A 6 35.29 -3.78 36.32
CA LYS A 6 34.71 -4.85 35.48
C LYS A 6 33.21 -4.67 35.28
N LYS A 7 32.47 -4.24 36.31
CA LYS A 7 31.02 -3.98 36.21
C LYS A 7 30.71 -2.79 35.30
N VAL A 8 31.54 -1.70 35.42
CA VAL A 8 31.38 -0.52 34.56
C VAL A 8 31.67 -0.86 33.09
N VAL A 9 32.74 -1.60 32.81
CA VAL A 9 33.09 -2.02 31.45
C VAL A 9 32.00 -2.92 30.86
N LEU A 10 31.45 -3.88 31.64
CA LEU A 10 30.39 -4.73 31.21
C LEU A 10 29.09 -3.95 30.88
N SER A 11 28.76 -2.96 31.71
CA SER A 11 27.56 -2.11 31.46
C SER A 11 27.71 -1.29 30.19
N VAL A 12 28.89 -0.74 29.91
CA VAL A 12 29.16 0.02 28.67
C VAL A 12 29.05 -0.88 27.44
N ILE A 13 29.58 -2.10 27.51
CA ILE A 13 29.49 -3.07 26.40
C ILE A 13 28.02 -3.44 26.11
N VAL A 14 27.20 -3.68 27.14
CA VAL A 14 25.78 -4.00 26.99
C VAL A 14 25.01 -2.84 26.35
N LEU A 15 25.28 -1.59 26.74
CA LEU A 15 24.67 -0.40 26.16
C LEU A 15 25.06 -0.20 24.69
N LEU A 16 26.32 -0.46 24.34
CA LEU A 16 26.79 -0.39 22.95
C LEU A 16 26.14 -1.45 22.07
N LEU A 17 26.03 -2.69 22.56
CA LEU A 17 25.37 -3.78 21.83
C LEU A 17 23.86 -3.51 21.65
N ALA A 18 23.19 -2.97 22.66
CA ALA A 18 21.78 -2.56 22.57
C ALA A 18 21.59 -1.44 21.55
N GLY A 19 22.49 -0.43 21.55
CA GLY A 19 22.48 0.66 20.57
C GLY A 19 22.65 0.17 19.14
N ILE A 20 23.59 -0.74 18.89
CA ILE A 20 23.81 -1.35 17.54
C ILE A 20 22.59 -2.15 17.09
N SER A 21 21.95 -2.87 18.00
CA SER A 21 20.74 -3.66 17.69
C SER A 21 19.56 -2.77 17.29
N ILE A 22 19.36 -1.65 17.98
CA ILE A 22 18.28 -0.69 17.68
C ILE A 22 18.52 -0.01 16.33
N VAL A 23 19.74 0.45 16.06
CA VAL A 23 20.13 1.07 14.78
C VAL A 23 19.99 0.06 13.64
N GLY A 24 20.45 -1.16 13.82
CA GLY A 24 20.29 -2.25 12.84
C GLY A 24 18.83 -2.56 12.54
N TRP A 25 17.96 -2.57 13.56
CA TRP A 25 16.52 -2.79 13.38
C TRP A 25 15.85 -1.64 12.63
N LEU A 26 16.21 -0.38 12.92
CA LEU A 26 15.73 0.81 12.19
C LEU A 26 16.18 0.79 10.73
N PHE A 27 17.42 0.39 10.43
CA PHE A 27 17.88 0.24 9.04
C PHE A 27 17.17 -0.87 8.28
N LEU A 28 16.89 -2.01 8.91
CA LEU A 28 16.16 -3.12 8.29
C LEU A 28 14.68 -2.78 8.04
N SER A 29 14.08 -1.92 8.86
CA SER A 29 12.70 -1.47 8.67
C SER A 29 12.52 -0.42 7.56
N GLN A 30 13.61 0.16 7.07
CA GLN A 30 13.62 1.16 5.99
C GLN A 30 14.00 0.60 4.62
N GLN A 31 14.11 -0.72 4.46
CA GLN A 31 14.33 -1.30 3.13
C GLN A 31 13.18 -0.90 2.21
N PRO A 32 13.45 -0.31 1.02
CA PRO A 32 12.42 -0.05 0.04
C PRO A 32 11.68 -1.35 -0.23
N GLN A 33 10.38 -1.38 -0.02
CA GLN A 33 9.61 -2.57 -0.35
C GLN A 33 9.65 -2.74 -1.86
N GLU A 34 10.30 -3.82 -2.30
CA GLU A 34 10.30 -4.20 -3.70
C GLU A 34 8.89 -4.65 -4.11
N GLY A 35 8.51 -4.33 -5.35
CA GLY A 35 7.26 -4.76 -5.91
C GLY A 35 6.16 -3.70 -5.91
N PHE A 36 4.97 -4.15 -6.32
CA PHE A 36 3.75 -3.34 -6.29
C PHE A 36 3.17 -3.30 -4.88
N GLY A 37 2.68 -2.13 -4.48
CA GLY A 37 1.93 -1.98 -3.23
C GLY A 37 0.93 -0.83 -3.25
N ILE A 38 -0.19 -1.03 -2.54
CA ILE A 38 -1.15 0.01 -2.17
C ILE A 38 -1.00 0.26 -0.68
N TYR A 39 -0.66 1.48 -0.32
CA TYR A 39 -0.34 1.87 1.06
C TYR A 39 -1.33 2.93 1.55
N LEU A 40 -1.69 2.90 2.82
CA LEU A 40 -2.36 4.03 3.46
C LEU A 40 -1.39 5.22 3.49
N SER A 41 -1.83 6.40 3.01
CA SER A 41 -0.95 7.55 2.88
C SER A 41 -0.48 8.11 4.23
N GLU A 42 -1.33 8.04 5.27
CA GLU A 42 -1.03 8.61 6.59
C GLU A 42 -0.03 7.76 7.40
N SER A 43 -0.20 6.44 7.38
CA SER A 43 0.63 5.51 8.18
C SER A 43 1.74 4.86 7.39
N ASN A 44 1.73 4.97 6.05
CA ASN A 44 2.57 4.20 5.13
C ASN A 44 2.41 2.67 5.32
N GLU A 45 1.28 2.24 5.85
CA GLU A 45 0.95 0.83 6.04
C GLU A 45 0.62 0.16 4.71
N LEU A 46 1.24 -0.98 4.43
CA LEU A 46 0.98 -1.78 3.24
C LEU A 46 -0.35 -2.54 3.36
N VAL A 47 -1.34 -2.16 2.58
CA VAL A 47 -2.64 -2.83 2.51
C VAL A 47 -2.61 -4.00 1.54
N ILE A 48 -2.21 -3.76 0.29
CA ILE A 48 -2.15 -4.77 -0.79
C ILE A 48 -0.75 -4.78 -1.37
N SER A 49 -0.17 -5.97 -1.49
CA SER A 49 1.08 -6.23 -2.23
C SER A 49 0.81 -7.02 -3.51
N ASP A 50 1.83 -7.15 -4.35
CA ASP A 50 1.80 -8.04 -5.52
C ASP A 50 1.49 -9.51 -5.19
N LYS A 51 1.81 -9.94 -3.95
CA LYS A 51 1.48 -11.29 -3.43
C LYS A 51 -0.01 -11.48 -3.17
N ASP A 52 -0.73 -10.40 -2.95
CA ASP A 52 -2.17 -10.39 -2.75
C ASP A 52 -2.93 -10.27 -4.10
N VAL A 53 -2.22 -9.97 -5.20
CA VAL A 53 -2.77 -9.80 -6.55
C VAL A 53 -2.65 -11.09 -7.36
N VAL A 54 -3.77 -11.53 -7.95
CA VAL A 54 -3.81 -12.62 -8.93
C VAL A 54 -3.57 -12.06 -10.33
N SER A 55 -4.28 -11.00 -10.72
CA SER A 55 -4.12 -10.32 -12.01
C SER A 55 -4.52 -8.85 -11.93
N TYR A 56 -3.95 -8.05 -12.83
CA TYR A 56 -4.30 -6.66 -13.09
C TYR A 56 -4.81 -6.51 -14.53
N ASN A 57 -6.04 -6.05 -14.71
CA ASN A 57 -6.58 -5.76 -16.04
C ASN A 57 -6.31 -4.30 -16.41
N LYS A 58 -5.49 -4.08 -17.47
CA LYS A 58 -5.09 -2.74 -17.88
C LYS A 58 -6.20 -1.91 -18.52
N ASN A 59 -7.23 -2.58 -19.10
CA ASN A 59 -8.31 -1.88 -19.79
C ASN A 59 -9.42 -1.45 -18.83
N SER A 60 -9.80 -2.33 -17.89
CA SER A 60 -10.85 -2.06 -16.90
C SER A 60 -10.30 -1.46 -15.58
N HIS A 61 -8.99 -1.49 -15.35
CA HIS A 61 -8.30 -1.15 -14.10
C HIS A 61 -8.83 -1.96 -12.90
N GLU A 62 -9.14 -3.21 -13.16
CA GLU A 62 -9.58 -4.18 -12.16
C GLU A 62 -8.38 -4.97 -11.63
N ILE A 63 -8.37 -5.20 -10.34
CA ILE A 63 -7.38 -6.02 -9.65
C ILE A 63 -8.10 -7.23 -9.07
N LYS A 64 -7.82 -8.41 -9.61
CA LYS A 64 -8.26 -9.66 -9.00
C LYS A 64 -7.33 -10.01 -7.85
N LEU A 65 -7.90 -10.19 -6.68
CA LEU A 65 -7.18 -10.45 -5.44
C LEU A 65 -7.22 -11.93 -5.07
N THR A 66 -6.24 -12.35 -4.30
CA THR A 66 -6.32 -13.59 -3.52
C THR A 66 -7.37 -13.46 -2.41
N ALA A 67 -7.83 -14.58 -1.83
CA ALA A 67 -8.72 -14.54 -0.68
C ALA A 67 -8.15 -13.67 0.47
N ARG A 68 -6.83 -13.80 0.73
CA ARG A 68 -6.13 -12.97 1.72
C ARG A 68 -6.18 -11.48 1.38
N GLY A 69 -6.00 -11.11 0.11
CA GLY A 69 -6.09 -9.72 -0.34
C GLY A 69 -7.49 -9.14 -0.12
N VAL A 70 -8.53 -9.93 -0.39
CA VAL A 70 -9.93 -9.54 -0.13
C VAL A 70 -10.17 -9.31 1.37
N GLU A 71 -9.68 -10.21 2.23
CA GLU A 71 -9.80 -10.05 3.68
C GLU A 71 -9.13 -8.76 4.18
N LYS A 72 -7.96 -8.42 3.65
CA LYS A 72 -7.28 -7.16 3.98
C LYS A 72 -8.11 -5.93 3.62
N ILE A 73 -8.71 -5.91 2.42
CA ILE A 73 -9.59 -4.78 2.02
C ILE A 73 -10.83 -4.72 2.92
N LYS A 74 -11.47 -5.86 3.21
CA LYS A 74 -12.64 -5.91 4.09
C LYS A 74 -12.35 -5.51 5.54
N ALA A 75 -11.12 -5.70 6.00
CA ALA A 75 -10.68 -5.32 7.34
C ALA A 75 -10.43 -3.81 7.50
N LEU A 76 -10.32 -3.07 6.38
CA LEU A 76 -10.13 -1.62 6.41
C LEU A 76 -11.34 -0.92 7.05
N LYS A 77 -11.07 -0.05 8.01
CA LYS A 77 -12.07 0.85 8.59
C LYS A 77 -12.07 2.17 7.83
N VAL A 78 -12.79 2.19 6.70
CA VAL A 78 -12.85 3.38 5.84
C VAL A 78 -13.97 4.30 6.32
N PRO A 79 -13.66 5.54 6.75
CA PRO A 79 -14.67 6.52 7.12
C PRO A 79 -15.45 7.03 5.90
N MET A 80 -16.59 7.72 6.13
CA MET A 80 -17.40 8.32 5.05
C MET A 80 -16.63 9.35 4.22
N THR A 81 -15.56 9.92 4.75
CA THR A 81 -14.66 10.86 4.07
C THR A 81 -13.58 10.18 3.24
N GLY A 82 -13.53 8.84 3.26
CA GLY A 82 -12.49 8.05 2.62
C GLY A 82 -11.21 7.93 3.44
N SER A 83 -10.32 7.02 3.01
CA SER A 83 -8.96 6.86 3.55
C SER A 83 -7.95 7.00 2.41
N PRO A 84 -7.11 8.04 2.42
CA PRO A 84 -6.13 8.26 1.35
C PRO A 84 -5.14 7.09 1.22
N PHE A 85 -4.85 6.70 -0.02
CA PHE A 85 -3.83 5.73 -0.34
C PHE A 85 -2.83 6.24 -1.36
N VAL A 86 -1.69 5.59 -1.45
CA VAL A 86 -0.70 5.76 -2.51
C VAL A 86 -0.34 4.41 -3.12
N ILE A 87 -0.24 4.36 -4.45
CA ILE A 87 0.28 3.20 -5.18
C ILE A 87 1.76 3.40 -5.43
N LYS A 88 2.55 2.38 -5.09
CA LYS A 88 4.01 2.38 -5.28
C LYS A 88 4.46 1.18 -6.08
N ILE A 89 5.53 1.38 -6.87
CA ILE A 89 6.30 0.32 -7.54
C ILE A 89 7.76 0.44 -7.08
N ASN A 90 8.30 -0.61 -6.47
CA ASN A 90 9.67 -0.63 -5.95
C ASN A 90 9.98 0.59 -5.06
N GLY A 91 9.03 0.97 -4.20
CA GLY A 91 9.14 2.12 -3.31
C GLY A 91 8.89 3.49 -3.96
N LYS A 92 8.85 3.58 -5.30
CA LYS A 92 8.52 4.83 -6.02
C LYS A 92 7.01 5.05 -6.02
N GLU A 93 6.56 6.20 -5.60
CA GLU A 93 5.16 6.62 -5.69
C GLU A 93 4.77 6.86 -7.15
N ILE A 94 3.65 6.26 -7.58
CA ILE A 94 3.13 6.39 -8.95
C ILE A 94 1.95 7.36 -8.98
N TYR A 95 0.93 7.09 -8.16
CA TYR A 95 -0.19 8.01 -7.95
C TYR A 95 -0.92 7.70 -6.64
N ASN A 96 -1.77 8.63 -6.24
CA ASN A 96 -2.60 8.52 -5.04
C ASN A 96 -4.09 8.41 -5.38
N GLY A 97 -4.87 8.01 -4.39
CA GLY A 97 -6.32 7.93 -4.44
C GLY A 97 -6.90 7.81 -3.04
N SER A 98 -8.15 7.34 -2.93
CA SER A 98 -8.80 7.08 -1.67
C SER A 98 -9.53 5.74 -1.69
N PHE A 99 -9.36 4.94 -0.65
CA PHE A 99 -10.34 3.92 -0.32
C PHE A 99 -11.65 4.62 0.04
N TRP A 100 -12.74 4.11 -0.52
CA TRP A 100 -14.05 4.73 -0.41
C TRP A 100 -15.10 3.73 0.04
N VAL A 101 -16.27 4.23 0.43
CA VAL A 101 -17.44 3.41 0.77
C VAL A 101 -18.66 3.95 0.03
N SER A 102 -19.36 3.09 -0.71
CA SER A 102 -20.52 3.47 -1.55
C SER A 102 -21.76 3.94 -0.78
N VAL A 103 -21.72 3.84 0.54
CA VAL A 103 -22.75 4.42 1.42
C VAL A 103 -22.48 5.89 1.78
N SER A 104 -21.33 6.45 1.34
CA SER A 104 -21.03 7.87 1.55
C SER A 104 -21.90 8.75 0.66
N SER A 105 -22.45 9.81 1.24
CA SER A 105 -23.15 10.88 0.51
C SER A 105 -22.21 11.96 -0.04
N LEU A 106 -20.92 11.86 0.26
CA LEU A 106 -19.91 12.80 -0.23
C LEU A 106 -19.44 12.42 -1.63
N SER A 107 -19.05 13.40 -2.42
CA SER A 107 -18.38 13.17 -3.72
C SER A 107 -16.86 13.20 -3.55
N HIS A 108 -16.15 12.49 -4.46
CA HIS A 108 -14.69 12.52 -4.55
C HIS A 108 -14.25 12.78 -5.99
N SER A 109 -13.29 13.69 -6.18
CA SER A 109 -12.84 14.10 -7.52
C SER A 109 -11.56 13.40 -7.99
N GLY A 110 -10.97 12.54 -7.16
CA GLY A 110 -9.74 11.78 -7.46
C GLY A 110 -10.02 10.33 -7.84
N ILE A 111 -8.98 9.51 -7.73
CA ILE A 111 -9.06 8.05 -7.89
C ILE A 111 -9.65 7.43 -6.63
N VAL A 112 -10.52 6.43 -6.81
CA VAL A 112 -11.16 5.72 -5.69
C VAL A 112 -11.10 4.20 -5.87
N ILE A 113 -11.04 3.49 -4.76
CA ILE A 113 -11.29 2.05 -4.65
C ILE A 113 -12.42 1.87 -3.64
N ASP A 114 -13.60 1.50 -4.10
CA ASP A 114 -14.74 1.26 -3.21
C ASP A 114 -14.62 -0.11 -2.53
N THR A 115 -14.41 -0.09 -1.22
CA THR A 115 -14.19 -1.31 -0.43
C THR A 115 -15.44 -2.15 -0.23
N LEU A 116 -16.63 -1.63 -0.53
CA LEU A 116 -17.88 -2.35 -0.46
C LEU A 116 -18.27 -3.00 -1.80
N LYS A 117 -17.63 -2.63 -2.91
CA LYS A 117 -17.92 -3.15 -4.26
C LYS A 117 -16.97 -4.28 -4.66
N ILE A 118 -16.68 -5.22 -3.77
CA ILE A 118 -15.87 -6.39 -4.09
C ILE A 118 -16.77 -7.45 -4.71
N GLN A 119 -16.52 -7.83 -5.98
CA GLN A 119 -17.22 -8.90 -6.67
C GLN A 119 -16.20 -9.90 -7.23
N ASP A 120 -16.43 -11.20 -7.06
CA ASP A 120 -15.55 -12.28 -7.54
C ASP A 120 -14.08 -12.07 -7.17
N ASN A 121 -13.82 -11.62 -5.93
CA ASN A 121 -12.50 -11.25 -5.42
C ASN A 121 -11.83 -10.10 -6.19
N THR A 122 -12.60 -9.27 -6.87
CA THR A 122 -12.08 -8.17 -7.69
C THR A 122 -12.43 -6.84 -7.07
N ILE A 123 -11.45 -5.95 -6.98
CA ILE A 123 -11.60 -4.52 -6.72
C ILE A 123 -11.36 -3.74 -8.00
N LYS A 124 -11.98 -2.57 -8.12
CA LYS A 124 -11.81 -1.70 -9.26
C LYS A 124 -11.22 -0.36 -8.85
N ILE A 125 -10.24 0.11 -9.61
CA ILE A 125 -9.70 1.45 -9.48
C ILE A 125 -10.54 2.38 -10.36
N GLU A 126 -11.40 3.18 -9.75
CA GLU A 126 -12.35 4.05 -10.43
C GLU A 126 -11.91 5.52 -10.44
N LYS A 127 -12.45 6.30 -11.37
CA LYS A 127 -12.30 7.75 -11.44
C LYS A 127 -13.52 8.43 -10.83
N GLY A 128 -13.31 9.27 -9.82
CA GLY A 128 -14.39 10.04 -9.23
C GLY A 128 -15.43 9.17 -8.52
N TYR A 129 -16.21 9.80 -7.65
CA TYR A 129 -17.34 9.21 -6.98
C TYR A 129 -18.45 10.26 -6.83
N PRO A 130 -19.72 9.96 -7.05
CA PRO A 130 -20.33 8.63 -7.32
C PRO A 130 -20.21 8.13 -8.77
N SER A 131 -19.68 8.95 -9.69
CA SER A 131 -19.48 8.58 -11.09
C SER A 131 -18.21 9.20 -11.66
N PRO A 132 -17.71 8.74 -12.84
CA PRO A 132 -16.51 9.27 -13.47
C PRO A 132 -16.57 10.77 -13.83
N GLU A 133 -17.75 11.36 -13.92
CA GLU A 133 -17.95 12.80 -14.21
C GLU A 133 -17.46 13.71 -13.08
N PHE A 134 -17.38 13.16 -11.86
CA PHE A 134 -16.83 13.88 -10.71
C PHE A 134 -15.31 13.97 -10.73
N PHE A 135 -14.64 13.15 -11.55
CA PHE A 135 -13.19 13.15 -11.64
C PHE A 135 -12.66 14.47 -12.22
N LYS A 136 -11.60 15.00 -11.60
CA LYS A 136 -10.90 16.21 -12.07
C LYS A 136 -9.42 15.91 -12.26
N GLY A 137 -8.87 16.39 -13.38
CA GLY A 137 -7.45 16.26 -13.70
C GLY A 137 -7.15 15.21 -14.76
N THR A 138 -5.88 14.82 -14.86
CA THR A 138 -5.40 13.79 -15.79
C THR A 138 -5.51 12.41 -15.15
N ASP A 139 -6.02 11.43 -15.90
CA ASP A 139 -6.15 10.05 -15.43
C ASP A 139 -4.78 9.38 -15.24
N PRO A 140 -4.36 9.06 -14.01
CA PRO A 140 -3.03 8.52 -13.74
C PRO A 140 -2.98 6.99 -13.87
N ARG A 141 -4.10 6.31 -14.09
CA ARG A 141 -4.21 4.84 -14.03
C ARG A 141 -3.51 4.15 -15.20
N ASN A 142 -3.32 4.87 -16.33
CA ASN A 142 -2.56 4.39 -17.50
C ASN A 142 -1.05 4.53 -17.30
N SER A 143 -0.55 4.17 -16.11
CA SER A 143 0.88 4.22 -15.83
C SER A 143 1.64 3.09 -16.50
N TYR A 144 2.64 3.46 -17.31
CA TYR A 144 3.56 2.50 -17.91
C TYR A 144 4.28 1.65 -16.85
N GLU A 145 4.68 2.26 -15.73
CA GLU A 145 5.40 1.57 -14.66
C GLU A 145 4.57 0.44 -14.04
N ILE A 146 3.26 0.65 -13.85
CA ILE A 146 2.36 -0.38 -13.33
C ILE A 146 2.19 -1.51 -14.35
N PHE A 147 1.96 -1.17 -15.62
CA PHE A 147 1.75 -2.19 -16.66
C PHE A 147 3.00 -3.01 -16.90
N ASP A 148 4.15 -2.38 -17.00
CA ASP A 148 5.46 -3.03 -17.17
C ASP A 148 5.75 -3.96 -15.98
N TYR A 149 5.50 -3.51 -14.76
CA TYR A 149 5.67 -4.33 -13.57
C TYR A 149 4.80 -5.59 -13.62
N PHE A 150 3.47 -5.44 -13.82
CA PHE A 150 2.57 -6.58 -13.85
C PHE A 150 2.82 -7.50 -15.05
N GLN A 151 3.28 -6.97 -16.16
CA GLN A 151 3.71 -7.78 -17.32
C GLN A 151 4.94 -8.63 -16.98
N LYS A 152 5.96 -8.05 -16.32
CA LYS A 152 7.18 -8.75 -15.91
C LYS A 152 6.92 -9.90 -14.95
N ILE A 153 5.97 -9.73 -14.04
CA ILE A 153 5.60 -10.79 -13.09
C ILE A 153 4.49 -11.72 -13.59
N GLY A 154 4.06 -11.58 -14.87
CA GLY A 154 3.08 -12.46 -15.51
C GLY A 154 1.65 -12.30 -14.98
N LYS A 155 1.29 -11.13 -14.43
CA LYS A 155 -0.03 -10.85 -13.86
C LYS A 155 -0.83 -9.78 -14.60
N LEU A 156 -0.31 -9.22 -15.71
CA LEU A 156 -1.05 -8.29 -16.55
C LEU A 156 -2.01 -9.04 -17.47
N ILE A 157 -3.26 -8.58 -17.52
CA ILE A 157 -4.28 -9.06 -18.48
C ILE A 157 -4.90 -7.88 -19.23
N HIS A 158 -5.57 -8.19 -20.36
CA HIS A 158 -6.14 -7.21 -21.27
C HIS A 158 -7.66 -7.24 -21.27
#